data_115ed6720868ee633ce0d224b2da7604
#
_entry.id   115ed6720868ee633ce0d224b2da7604
#
_cell.length_a   1.000
_cell.length_b   1.000
_cell.length_c   1.000
_cell.angle_alpha   90.00
_cell.angle_beta   90.00
_cell.angle_gamma   90.00
#
_symmetry.space_group_name_H-M   'P 1'
#
loop_
_entity.id
_entity.type
_entity.pdbx_description
1 polymer ?
#
loop_
_entity_poly.entity_id
_entity_poly.type
_entity_poly.pdbx_seq_one_letter_code
_entity_poly.pdbx_strand_id
1 'polypeptide(L)'
;MAGGMAITAAEGSTDIIPLYSFNQSPLVQIYGLPALGPAKVLDQDKVNVSVQLHAANNSTVASNSVESLVLDGETHRLTLVARQGLANGYEWGVELPYVSHSGGFMDNFIEDWHQTFGLPQGNRPNTPPNRINYRYIRNGAELVNVSRSTEGIGDIRLAAAMQLARDPGERIVALRGNLKLPSGKSADLLGSGSTDLALWLSIAPDPTTADALRGYGGGGILLMTDGDVLPNQQRNYVAFGNIGLSYRLFPSLTLSAQLDAHSSFYTGSDFRQLNANAVQGLLGVSWEFAPGKNVGLSISEDLTIRASPDFVLNLSVSFSF
;
A
#
# COMPACT_ATOMS: atom_id res chain seq x y z
N MET A 1 -37.64 -42.94 6.94
CA MET A 1 -37.36 -41.52 7.25
C MET A 1 -36.02 -41.16 6.64
N ALA A 2 -36.00 -40.45 5.54
CA ALA A 2 -34.79 -39.97 4.89
C ALA A 2 -34.51 -38.56 5.46
N GLY A 3 -33.49 -38.44 6.30
CA GLY A 3 -33.03 -37.15 6.79
C GLY A 3 -32.28 -36.44 5.66
N GLY A 4 -32.89 -35.43 5.08
CA GLY A 4 -32.21 -34.52 4.14
C GLY A 4 -31.19 -33.68 4.92
N MET A 5 -29.91 -33.86 4.60
CA MET A 5 -28.83 -33.02 5.06
C MET A 5 -28.92 -31.72 4.28
N ALA A 6 -29.47 -30.69 4.89
CA ALA A 6 -29.45 -29.33 4.34
C ALA A 6 -27.99 -28.88 4.32
N ILE A 7 -27.38 -28.82 3.18
CA ILE A 7 -26.12 -28.12 2.96
C ILE A 7 -26.46 -26.64 3.04
N THR A 8 -26.30 -26.04 4.21
CA THR A 8 -26.28 -24.58 4.33
C THR A 8 -25.06 -24.10 3.56
N ALA A 9 -25.30 -23.47 2.41
CA ALA A 9 -24.25 -22.73 1.72
C ALA A 9 -23.72 -21.70 2.73
N ALA A 10 -22.42 -21.77 3.04
CA ALA A 10 -21.77 -20.76 3.84
C ALA A 10 -21.93 -19.42 3.12
N GLU A 11 -22.65 -18.48 3.71
CA GLU A 11 -22.74 -17.13 3.20
C GLU A 11 -21.31 -16.55 3.23
N GLY A 12 -20.75 -16.28 2.06
CA GLY A 12 -19.43 -15.65 1.93
C GLY A 12 -19.42 -14.31 2.67
N SER A 13 -18.25 -13.90 3.16
CA SER A 13 -18.09 -12.63 3.84
C SER A 13 -18.61 -11.48 2.98
N THR A 14 -19.51 -10.68 3.53
CA THR A 14 -20.08 -9.51 2.85
C THR A 14 -19.25 -8.26 3.11
N ASP A 15 -18.15 -8.35 3.87
CA ASP A 15 -17.33 -7.22 4.26
C ASP A 15 -16.56 -6.64 3.05
N ILE A 16 -16.54 -5.31 2.94
CA ILE A 16 -15.72 -4.61 1.96
C ILE A 16 -14.30 -4.50 2.52
N ILE A 17 -13.36 -5.12 1.81
CA ILE A 17 -11.94 -5.03 2.12
C ILE A 17 -11.29 -4.17 1.04
N PRO A 18 -10.83 -2.94 1.37
CA PRO A 18 -10.02 -2.13 0.45
C PRO A 18 -8.79 -2.91 -0.04
N LEU A 19 -8.34 -2.61 -1.25
CA LEU A 19 -7.08 -3.14 -1.75
C LEU A 19 -5.94 -2.65 -0.84
N TYR A 20 -5.14 -3.59 -0.32
CA TYR A 20 -4.01 -3.25 0.56
C TYR A 20 -2.89 -2.65 -0.28
N SER A 21 -2.78 -1.35 -0.30
CA SER A 21 -1.82 -0.60 -1.11
C SER A 21 -1.40 0.71 -0.45
N PHE A 22 -0.21 1.13 -0.77
CA PHE A 22 0.35 2.46 -0.56
C PHE A 22 1.54 2.65 -1.51
N ASN A 23 2.04 3.86 -1.66
CA ASN A 23 3.13 4.17 -2.58
C ASN A 23 4.42 3.41 -2.22
N GLN A 24 4.88 2.54 -3.13
CA GLN A 24 6.06 1.67 -3.00
C GLN A 24 7.34 2.27 -3.61
N SER A 25 7.35 3.57 -3.98
CA SER A 25 8.59 4.25 -4.36
C SER A 25 9.64 4.12 -3.25
N PRO A 26 10.90 3.81 -3.55
CA PRO A 26 11.92 3.56 -2.53
C PRO A 26 12.12 4.72 -1.56
N LEU A 27 11.84 5.97 -1.97
CA LEU A 27 11.91 7.15 -1.12
C LEU A 27 10.59 7.48 -0.39
N VAL A 28 9.50 6.74 -0.63
CA VAL A 28 8.20 6.94 0.02
C VAL A 28 7.83 5.77 0.92
N GLN A 29 8.06 4.53 0.49
CA GLN A 29 7.68 3.32 1.22
C GLN A 29 8.36 3.18 2.61
N ILE A 30 9.46 3.92 2.84
CA ILE A 30 10.19 3.99 4.10
C ILE A 30 9.43 4.75 5.21
N TYR A 31 8.43 5.55 4.87
CA TYR A 31 7.61 6.29 5.83
C TYR A 31 6.36 5.51 6.25
N GLY A 32 5.66 6.03 7.25
CA GLY A 32 4.47 5.43 7.85
C GLY A 32 3.17 5.61 7.05
N LEU A 33 3.22 5.83 5.73
CA LEU A 33 2.02 5.89 4.89
C LEU A 33 1.26 4.56 5.01
N PRO A 34 0.02 4.54 5.53
CA PRO A 34 -0.71 3.29 5.74
C PRO A 34 -1.41 2.82 4.46
N ALA A 35 -1.58 1.51 4.31
CA ALA A 35 -2.68 0.98 3.52
C ALA A 35 -3.98 1.23 4.30
N LEU A 36 -4.97 1.90 3.69
CA LEU A 36 -6.21 2.19 4.39
C LEU A 36 -6.99 0.89 4.61
N GLY A 37 -7.23 0.56 5.88
CA GLY A 37 -7.93 -0.64 6.30
C GLY A 37 -9.46 -0.53 6.14
N PRO A 38 -10.18 -1.65 6.34
CA PRO A 38 -11.62 -1.69 6.23
C PRO A 38 -12.31 -0.78 7.25
N ALA A 39 -13.51 -0.27 6.92
CA ALA A 39 -14.32 0.53 7.84
C ALA A 39 -14.89 -0.29 9.00
N LYS A 40 -15.03 -1.61 8.84
CA LYS A 40 -15.42 -2.52 9.91
C LYS A 40 -14.19 -2.91 10.74
N VAL A 41 -14.29 -2.69 12.05
CA VAL A 41 -13.36 -3.19 13.07
C VAL A 41 -13.70 -4.66 13.33
N LEU A 42 -12.69 -5.48 13.63
CA LEU A 42 -12.92 -6.89 13.96
C LEU A 42 -13.81 -7.02 15.20
N ASP A 43 -14.74 -7.96 15.15
CA ASP A 43 -15.57 -8.29 16.30
C ASP A 43 -14.68 -8.86 17.43
N GLN A 44 -15.15 -8.72 18.69
CA GLN A 44 -14.39 -9.16 19.87
C GLN A 44 -13.91 -10.62 19.72
N ASP A 45 -12.68 -10.88 20.16
CA ASP A 45 -11.98 -12.17 20.12
C ASP A 45 -11.70 -12.73 18.71
N LYS A 46 -12.09 -12.00 17.65
CA LYS A 46 -11.71 -12.36 16.28
C LYS A 46 -10.27 -11.93 15.98
N VAL A 47 -9.57 -12.81 15.28
CA VAL A 47 -8.19 -12.57 14.83
C VAL A 47 -8.13 -12.64 13.31
N ASN A 48 -7.43 -11.70 12.70
CA ASN A 48 -7.09 -11.75 11.28
C ASN A 48 -5.58 -11.72 11.12
N VAL A 49 -5.05 -12.68 10.38
CA VAL A 49 -3.63 -12.73 10.01
C VAL A 49 -3.55 -12.70 8.50
N SER A 50 -2.72 -11.83 7.95
CA SER A 50 -2.51 -11.77 6.50
C SER A 50 -1.04 -11.58 6.12
N VAL A 51 -0.70 -12.08 4.95
CA VAL A 51 0.57 -11.88 4.28
C VAL A 51 0.32 -11.02 3.05
N GLN A 52 1.06 -9.92 2.93
CA GLN A 52 0.97 -8.97 1.82
C GLN A 52 2.30 -8.95 1.09
N LEU A 53 2.31 -9.21 -0.20
CA LEU A 53 3.48 -9.11 -1.05
C LEU A 53 3.27 -7.99 -2.07
N HIS A 54 4.19 -7.03 -2.11
CA HIS A 54 4.27 -6.00 -3.13
C HIS A 54 5.55 -6.19 -3.93
N ALA A 55 5.44 -6.16 -5.24
CA ALA A 55 6.56 -6.12 -6.16
C ALA A 55 6.43 -4.85 -7.01
N ALA A 56 7.25 -3.85 -6.73
CA ALA A 56 7.21 -2.54 -7.36
C ALA A 56 8.42 -2.35 -8.26
N ASN A 57 8.18 -1.92 -9.48
CA ASN A 57 9.25 -1.55 -10.41
C ASN A 57 9.32 -0.03 -10.54
N ASN A 58 10.53 0.51 -10.41
CA ASN A 58 10.85 1.93 -10.54
C ASN A 58 11.81 2.11 -11.72
N SER A 59 11.48 3.00 -12.65
CA SER A 59 12.32 3.34 -13.79
C SER A 59 12.24 4.83 -14.08
N THR A 60 12.90 5.62 -13.23
CA THR A 60 12.89 7.07 -13.31
C THR A 60 14.28 7.65 -13.38
N VAL A 61 14.51 8.53 -14.34
CA VAL A 61 15.74 9.33 -14.48
C VAL A 61 15.35 10.79 -14.68
N ALA A 62 15.89 11.68 -13.86
CA ALA A 62 15.71 13.12 -13.98
C ALA A 62 17.03 13.84 -13.66
N SER A 63 17.35 14.93 -14.40
CA SER A 63 18.57 15.69 -14.20
C SER A 63 18.37 17.14 -14.63
N ASN A 64 18.94 18.07 -13.86
CA ASN A 64 19.11 19.47 -14.21
C ASN A 64 20.49 19.97 -13.74
N SER A 65 20.77 21.28 -13.76
CA SER A 65 22.04 21.86 -13.36
C SER A 65 22.33 21.78 -11.86
N VAL A 66 21.32 21.52 -11.03
CA VAL A 66 21.40 21.54 -9.55
C VAL A 66 21.34 20.14 -8.96
N GLU A 67 20.52 19.27 -9.57
CA GLU A 67 20.23 17.96 -9.00
C GLU A 67 20.06 16.88 -10.07
N SER A 68 20.31 15.63 -9.69
CA SER A 68 20.05 14.45 -10.51
C SER A 68 19.47 13.33 -9.65
N LEU A 69 18.47 12.64 -10.18
CA LEU A 69 17.75 11.54 -9.53
C LEU A 69 17.70 10.36 -10.49
N VAL A 70 18.09 9.19 -9.99
CA VAL A 70 17.88 7.90 -10.65
C VAL A 70 17.17 7.01 -9.63
N LEU A 71 16.01 6.51 -9.98
CA LEU A 71 15.31 5.44 -9.26
C LEU A 71 15.07 4.32 -10.27
N ASP A 72 16.04 3.40 -10.37
CA ASP A 72 16.05 2.31 -11.34
C ASP A 72 16.28 1.00 -10.61
N GLY A 73 15.25 0.15 -10.54
CA GLY A 73 15.27 -1.12 -9.83
C GLY A 73 13.91 -1.52 -9.25
N GLU A 74 13.90 -2.67 -8.60
CA GLU A 74 12.71 -3.23 -7.99
C GLU A 74 12.76 -3.21 -6.47
N THR A 75 11.60 -2.91 -5.88
CA THR A 75 11.37 -3.02 -4.44
C THR A 75 10.35 -4.14 -4.20
N HIS A 76 10.76 -5.17 -3.47
CA HIS A 76 9.87 -6.22 -2.99
C HIS A 76 9.63 -6.03 -1.50
N ARG A 77 8.36 -6.04 -1.10
CA ARG A 77 7.98 -5.89 0.32
C ARG A 77 7.01 -7.00 0.72
N LEU A 78 7.45 -7.85 1.62
CA LEU A 78 6.63 -8.86 2.28
C LEU A 78 6.22 -8.31 3.65
N THR A 79 4.93 -8.20 3.94
CA THR A 79 4.45 -7.72 5.24
C THR A 79 3.55 -8.78 5.87
N LEU A 80 3.91 -9.22 7.07
CA LEU A 80 3.02 -10.00 7.93
C LEU A 80 2.19 -9.00 8.76
N VAL A 81 0.87 -9.11 8.66
CA VAL A 81 -0.09 -8.29 9.40
C VAL A 81 -0.90 -9.19 10.32
N ALA A 82 -0.96 -8.85 11.60
CA ALA A 82 -1.85 -9.50 12.57
C ALA A 82 -2.72 -8.45 13.24
N ARG A 83 -4.03 -8.72 13.34
CA ARG A 83 -5.00 -7.85 14.00
C ARG A 83 -5.92 -8.67 14.88
N GLN A 84 -6.36 -8.10 16.00
CA GLN A 84 -7.30 -8.71 16.94
C GLN A 84 -8.35 -7.71 17.36
N GLY A 85 -9.62 -8.13 17.27
CA GLY A 85 -10.75 -7.40 17.81
C GLY A 85 -10.81 -7.50 19.32
N LEU A 86 -11.11 -6.37 19.95
CA LEU A 86 -11.28 -6.23 21.39
C LEU A 86 -12.73 -5.87 21.72
N ALA A 87 -13.08 -5.88 23.00
CA ALA A 87 -14.39 -5.42 23.48
C ALA A 87 -14.66 -3.96 23.05
N ASN A 88 -15.94 -3.60 22.97
CA ASN A 88 -16.41 -2.24 22.69
C ASN A 88 -15.98 -1.66 21.33
N GLY A 89 -15.75 -2.51 20.32
CA GLY A 89 -15.40 -2.05 18.96
C GLY A 89 -13.99 -1.50 18.82
N TYR A 90 -13.05 -1.93 19.64
CA TYR A 90 -11.63 -1.64 19.48
C TYR A 90 -10.92 -2.78 18.75
N GLU A 91 -9.81 -2.47 18.12
CA GLU A 91 -8.91 -3.40 17.44
C GLU A 91 -7.47 -2.96 17.67
N TRP A 92 -6.56 -3.89 17.83
CA TRP A 92 -5.13 -3.63 17.78
C TRP A 92 -4.47 -4.53 16.75
N GLY A 93 -3.27 -4.19 16.33
CA GLY A 93 -2.53 -5.00 15.37
C GLY A 93 -1.05 -4.64 15.29
N VAL A 94 -0.33 -5.46 14.54
CA VAL A 94 1.08 -5.28 14.24
C VAL A 94 1.33 -5.61 12.77
N GLU A 95 2.24 -4.84 12.13
CA GLU A 95 2.74 -5.09 10.79
C GLU A 95 4.26 -5.25 10.85
N LEU A 96 4.75 -6.38 10.34
CA LEU A 96 6.16 -6.74 10.31
C LEU A 96 6.61 -6.84 8.85
N PRO A 97 7.24 -5.80 8.30
CA PRO A 97 7.70 -5.80 6.91
C PRO A 97 9.12 -6.37 6.78
N TYR A 98 9.33 -7.12 5.72
CA TYR A 98 10.64 -7.44 5.16
C TYR A 98 10.75 -6.81 3.79
N VAL A 99 11.78 -6.02 3.55
CA VAL A 99 11.96 -5.23 2.32
C VAL A 99 13.24 -5.69 1.62
N SER A 100 13.17 -5.80 0.30
CA SER A 100 14.33 -6.09 -0.56
C SER A 100 14.34 -5.13 -1.74
N HIS A 101 15.49 -4.54 -2.00
CA HIS A 101 15.77 -3.74 -3.18
C HIS A 101 16.77 -4.50 -4.06
N SER A 102 16.45 -4.67 -5.34
CA SER A 102 17.29 -5.41 -6.29
C SER A 102 17.14 -4.88 -7.71
N GLY A 103 17.92 -5.41 -8.65
CA GLY A 103 17.72 -5.15 -10.07
C GLY A 103 16.42 -5.78 -10.60
N GLY A 104 15.92 -6.81 -9.91
CA GLY A 104 14.65 -7.43 -10.22
C GLY A 104 14.63 -8.31 -11.46
N PHE A 105 13.42 -8.55 -11.99
CA PHE A 105 13.14 -9.40 -13.14
C PHE A 105 11.94 -8.92 -13.98
N MET A 106 11.28 -7.84 -13.56
CA MET A 106 10.01 -7.42 -14.15
C MET A 106 10.16 -6.52 -15.38
N ASP A 107 11.35 -6.01 -15.69
CA ASP A 107 11.55 -5.05 -16.77
C ASP A 107 11.00 -5.54 -18.11
N ASN A 108 11.37 -6.76 -18.55
CA ASN A 108 10.86 -7.31 -19.80
C ASN A 108 9.34 -7.49 -19.80
N PHE A 109 8.77 -7.95 -18.68
CA PHE A 109 7.33 -8.11 -18.54
C PHE A 109 6.60 -6.77 -18.66
N ILE A 110 7.14 -5.72 -18.03
CA ILE A 110 6.54 -4.38 -18.05
C ILE A 110 6.67 -3.76 -19.44
N GLU A 111 7.79 -3.93 -20.13
CA GLU A 111 7.97 -3.47 -21.51
C GLU A 111 6.94 -4.10 -22.45
N ASP A 112 6.75 -5.43 -22.37
CA ASP A 112 5.75 -6.17 -23.15
C ASP A 112 4.31 -5.71 -22.80
N TRP A 113 4.03 -5.47 -21.52
CA TRP A 113 2.75 -4.96 -21.04
C TRP A 113 2.46 -3.57 -21.61
N HIS A 114 3.40 -2.63 -21.47
CA HIS A 114 3.25 -1.27 -21.99
C HIS A 114 3.10 -1.26 -23.52
N GLN A 115 3.84 -2.11 -24.22
CA GLN A 115 3.71 -2.26 -25.67
C GLN A 115 2.32 -2.78 -26.07
N THR A 116 1.81 -3.77 -25.34
CA THR A 116 0.51 -4.40 -25.63
C THR A 116 -0.66 -3.43 -25.43
N PHE A 117 -0.59 -2.60 -24.39
CA PHE A 117 -1.65 -1.65 -24.03
C PHE A 117 -1.41 -0.22 -24.54
N GLY A 118 -0.33 0.02 -25.27
CA GLY A 118 -0.01 1.35 -25.81
C GLY A 118 0.39 2.36 -24.74
N LEU A 119 0.95 1.89 -23.62
CA LEU A 119 1.40 2.73 -22.50
C LEU A 119 2.80 3.29 -22.77
N PRO A 120 3.17 4.46 -22.20
CA PRO A 120 4.48 5.05 -22.36
C PRO A 120 5.59 4.16 -21.78
N GLN A 121 6.63 3.85 -22.56
CA GLN A 121 7.79 3.06 -22.13
C GLN A 121 8.76 3.83 -21.20
N GLY A 122 8.60 5.16 -21.09
CA GLY A 122 9.51 6.00 -20.33
C GLY A 122 10.95 5.94 -20.84
N ASN A 123 11.91 5.82 -19.94
CA ASN A 123 13.34 5.73 -20.30
C ASN A 123 13.88 4.28 -20.35
N ARG A 124 13.01 3.26 -20.15
CA ARG A 124 13.39 1.84 -20.07
C ARG A 124 14.22 1.36 -21.26
N PRO A 125 13.87 1.63 -22.55
CA PRO A 125 14.63 1.15 -23.68
C PRO A 125 16.07 1.68 -23.74
N ASN A 126 16.39 2.72 -22.97
CA ASN A 126 17.71 3.37 -22.94
C ASN A 126 18.55 2.99 -21.72
N THR A 127 18.02 2.14 -20.81
CA THR A 127 18.70 1.69 -19.60
C THR A 127 18.94 0.18 -19.63
N PRO A 128 20.07 -0.33 -19.11
CA PRO A 128 20.26 -1.77 -18.98
C PRO A 128 19.19 -2.38 -18.07
N PRO A 129 18.56 -3.52 -18.45
CA PRO A 129 17.54 -4.16 -17.63
C PRO A 129 18.12 -4.76 -16.35
N ASN A 130 17.26 -5.02 -15.37
CA ASN A 130 17.57 -5.73 -14.12
C ASN A 130 18.72 -5.10 -13.32
N ARG A 131 18.74 -3.78 -13.25
CA ARG A 131 19.76 -3.01 -12.52
C ARG A 131 19.17 -2.37 -11.29
N ILE A 132 19.96 -2.28 -10.20
CA ILE A 132 19.66 -1.48 -9.01
C ILE A 132 20.52 -0.21 -9.00
N ASN A 133 19.86 0.94 -9.00
CA ASN A 133 20.51 2.24 -8.88
C ASN A 133 19.51 3.27 -8.32
N TYR A 134 19.43 3.40 -7.00
CA TYR A 134 18.68 4.47 -6.33
C TYR A 134 19.67 5.52 -5.88
N ARG A 135 19.74 6.63 -6.62
CA ARG A 135 20.73 7.66 -6.41
C ARG A 135 20.13 9.05 -6.53
N TYR A 136 20.42 9.89 -5.55
CA TYR A 136 20.06 11.29 -5.57
C TYR A 136 21.27 12.16 -5.22
N ILE A 137 21.62 13.08 -6.14
CA ILE A 137 22.70 14.04 -6.00
C ILE A 137 22.08 15.43 -6.06
N ARG A 138 22.51 16.33 -5.17
CA ARG A 138 22.11 17.74 -5.20
C ARG A 138 23.28 18.64 -4.81
N ASN A 139 23.50 19.71 -5.58
CA ASN A 139 24.64 20.64 -5.40
C ASN A 139 25.99 19.90 -5.31
N GLY A 140 26.17 18.82 -6.07
CA GLY A 140 27.37 17.99 -6.06
C GLY A 140 27.50 17.04 -4.86
N ALA A 141 26.60 17.10 -3.88
CA ALA A 141 26.56 16.16 -2.75
C ALA A 141 25.66 14.97 -3.06
N GLU A 142 26.16 13.75 -2.84
CA GLU A 142 25.39 12.52 -2.95
C GLU A 142 24.60 12.31 -1.65
N LEU A 143 23.27 12.42 -1.74
CA LEU A 143 22.35 12.37 -0.60
C LEU A 143 21.70 10.99 -0.44
N VAL A 144 21.57 10.22 -1.52
CA VAL A 144 21.08 8.83 -1.52
C VAL A 144 21.95 8.04 -2.48
N ASN A 145 22.39 6.82 -2.07
CA ASN A 145 23.10 5.90 -2.93
C ASN A 145 22.85 4.45 -2.47
N VAL A 146 21.98 3.75 -3.21
CA VAL A 146 21.80 2.30 -3.12
C VAL A 146 22.04 1.73 -4.50
N SER A 147 23.27 1.28 -4.75
CA SER A 147 23.74 0.74 -6.05
C SER A 147 24.03 -0.77 -6.00
N ARG A 148 23.61 -1.43 -4.94
CA ARG A 148 23.70 -2.87 -4.72
C ARG A 148 22.40 -3.38 -4.12
N SER A 149 22.10 -4.66 -4.29
CA SER A 149 20.94 -5.27 -3.62
C SER A 149 21.07 -5.15 -2.10
N THR A 150 19.99 -4.75 -1.47
CA THR A 150 19.85 -4.63 -0.01
C THR A 150 18.55 -5.31 0.43
N GLU A 151 18.55 -5.91 1.62
CA GLU A 151 17.37 -6.56 2.17
C GLU A 151 17.41 -6.56 3.69
N GLY A 152 16.25 -6.68 4.31
CA GLY A 152 16.12 -6.79 5.76
C GLY A 152 14.74 -6.40 6.29
N ILE A 153 14.64 -6.36 7.61
CA ILE A 153 13.44 -5.90 8.30
C ILE A 153 13.27 -4.41 8.04
N GLY A 154 12.06 -4.02 7.62
CA GLY A 154 11.66 -2.62 7.49
C GLY A 154 11.16 -2.03 8.81
N ASP A 155 10.55 -0.85 8.75
CA ASP A 155 10.00 -0.19 9.93
C ASP A 155 8.72 -0.89 10.41
N ILE A 156 8.74 -1.41 11.63
CA ILE A 156 7.62 -2.09 12.30
C ILE A 156 6.52 -1.09 12.58
N ARG A 157 5.25 -1.51 12.41
CA ARG A 157 4.09 -0.66 12.70
C ARG A 157 3.18 -1.31 13.73
N LEU A 158 2.74 -0.51 14.70
CA LEU A 158 1.69 -0.85 15.66
C LEU A 158 0.39 -0.18 15.22
N ALA A 159 -0.67 -0.95 15.10
CA ALA A 159 -1.97 -0.47 14.64
C ALA A 159 -3.00 -0.47 15.76
N ALA A 160 -3.91 0.49 15.72
CA ALA A 160 -5.10 0.53 16.56
C ALA A 160 -6.30 1.02 15.74
N ALA A 161 -7.51 0.56 16.10
CA ALA A 161 -8.73 1.07 15.51
C ALA A 161 -9.87 1.12 16.54
N MET A 162 -10.85 1.99 16.26
CA MET A 162 -12.07 2.14 17.02
C MET A 162 -13.27 2.29 16.08
N GLN A 163 -14.32 1.51 16.29
CA GLN A 163 -15.57 1.65 15.55
C GLN A 163 -16.29 2.92 16.05
N LEU A 164 -16.46 3.91 15.19
CA LEU A 164 -17.16 5.16 15.53
C LEU A 164 -18.67 5.06 15.29
N ALA A 165 -19.06 4.45 14.15
CA ALA A 165 -20.46 4.24 13.81
C ALA A 165 -20.61 2.89 13.11
N ARG A 166 -21.75 2.24 13.38
CA ARG A 166 -22.18 1.00 12.73
C ARG A 166 -23.70 1.00 12.68
N ASP A 167 -24.24 1.82 11.77
CA ASP A 167 -25.68 1.97 11.60
C ASP A 167 -26.19 0.85 10.68
N PRO A 168 -27.08 -0.06 11.18
CA PRO A 168 -27.58 -1.18 10.39
C PRO A 168 -28.24 -0.71 9.09
N GLY A 169 -27.78 -1.25 7.95
CA GLY A 169 -28.29 -0.93 6.63
C GLY A 169 -27.84 0.41 6.04
N GLU A 170 -27.02 1.20 6.75
CA GLU A 170 -26.53 2.49 6.24
C GLU A 170 -25.04 2.48 5.97
N ARG A 171 -24.23 2.81 6.97
CA ARG A 171 -22.79 2.93 6.85
C ARG A 171 -22.06 2.56 8.13
N ILE A 172 -20.81 2.20 7.95
CA ILE A 172 -19.87 1.97 9.04
C ILE A 172 -18.70 2.94 8.91
N VAL A 173 -18.23 3.43 10.04
CA VAL A 173 -17.11 4.37 10.14
C VAL A 173 -16.17 3.92 11.23
N ALA A 174 -14.88 3.83 10.93
CA ALA A 174 -13.83 3.55 11.90
C ALA A 174 -12.80 4.67 11.92
N LEU A 175 -12.31 5.01 13.12
CA LEU A 175 -11.06 5.72 13.32
C LEU A 175 -9.95 4.70 13.43
N ARG A 176 -8.87 4.91 12.66
CA ARG A 176 -7.70 4.02 12.62
C ARG A 176 -6.42 4.82 12.84
N GLY A 177 -5.43 4.17 13.38
CA GLY A 177 -4.11 4.75 13.56
C GLY A 177 -3.00 3.72 13.45
N ASN A 178 -1.83 4.18 12.98
CA ASN A 178 -0.59 3.42 12.92
C ASN A 178 0.55 4.23 13.50
N LEU A 179 1.33 3.60 14.38
CA LEU A 179 2.61 4.11 14.88
C LEU A 179 3.74 3.30 14.24
N LYS A 180 4.51 3.92 13.35
CA LYS A 180 5.72 3.33 12.75
C LYS A 180 6.93 3.61 13.63
N LEU A 181 7.72 2.57 13.91
CA LEU A 181 8.96 2.63 14.69
C LEU A 181 10.17 2.52 13.76
N PRO A 182 11.26 3.27 13.98
CA PRO A 182 12.45 3.27 13.12
C PRO A 182 13.33 2.03 13.34
N SER A 183 12.85 0.87 12.90
CA SER A 183 13.55 -0.42 13.04
C SER A 183 14.33 -0.82 11.78
N GLY A 184 13.98 -0.25 10.62
CA GLY A 184 14.65 -0.50 9.35
C GLY A 184 15.92 0.33 9.19
N LYS A 185 16.87 -0.18 8.42
CA LYS A 185 18.13 0.51 8.16
C LYS A 185 17.94 1.61 7.08
N SER A 186 18.03 2.87 7.46
CA SER A 186 17.80 4.02 6.60
C SER A 186 18.81 4.14 5.45
N ALA A 187 20.09 3.80 5.69
CA ALA A 187 21.14 3.81 4.67
C ALA A 187 20.90 2.82 3.50
N ASP A 188 20.12 1.78 3.74
CA ASP A 188 19.73 0.77 2.74
C ASP A 188 18.29 0.98 2.24
N LEU A 189 17.62 2.10 2.60
CA LEU A 189 16.22 2.45 2.31
C LEU A 189 15.20 1.39 2.81
N LEU A 190 15.52 0.67 3.89
CA LEU A 190 14.61 -0.28 4.53
C LEU A 190 13.68 0.40 5.55
N GLY A 191 14.03 1.62 5.98
CA GLY A 191 13.28 2.50 6.85
C GLY A 191 13.73 3.94 6.69
N SER A 192 13.02 4.89 7.29
CA SER A 192 13.31 6.32 7.18
C SER A 192 14.18 6.87 8.32
N GLY A 193 14.31 6.14 9.43
CA GLY A 193 14.89 6.66 10.67
C GLY A 193 13.92 7.51 11.50
N SER A 194 12.77 7.93 10.95
CA SER A 194 11.74 8.68 11.69
C SER A 194 10.78 7.78 12.46
N THR A 195 10.15 8.32 13.50
CA THR A 195 8.94 7.78 14.13
C THR A 195 7.74 8.49 13.52
N ASP A 196 6.76 7.73 13.03
CA ASP A 196 5.63 8.29 12.29
C ASP A 196 4.30 7.86 12.91
N LEU A 197 3.35 8.80 12.99
CA LEU A 197 1.98 8.54 13.44
C LEU A 197 1.00 8.88 12.33
N ALA A 198 0.29 7.87 11.82
CA ALA A 198 -0.83 8.06 10.90
C ALA A 198 -2.16 7.95 11.64
N LEU A 199 -3.10 8.85 11.35
CA LEU A 199 -4.48 8.83 11.84
C LEU A 199 -5.44 9.07 10.67
N TRP A 200 -6.47 8.22 10.53
CA TRP A 200 -7.43 8.35 9.44
C TRP A 200 -8.82 7.80 9.78
N LEU A 201 -9.81 8.23 9.01
CA LEU A 201 -11.15 7.66 8.99
C LEU A 201 -11.30 6.73 7.79
N SER A 202 -11.94 5.57 8.02
CA SER A 202 -12.41 4.65 6.97
C SER A 202 -13.93 4.60 6.99
N ILE A 203 -14.56 4.64 5.81
CA ILE A 203 -16.01 4.60 5.64
C ILE A 203 -16.41 3.60 4.54
N ALA A 204 -17.46 2.84 4.79
CA ALA A 204 -18.07 1.93 3.81
C ALA A 204 -19.58 1.74 4.15
N PRO A 205 -20.40 1.28 3.20
CA PRO A 205 -21.77 0.83 3.52
C PRO A 205 -21.73 -0.38 4.46
N ASP A 206 -22.81 -0.55 5.21
CA ASP A 206 -23.01 -1.75 6.05
C ASP A 206 -22.97 -3.01 5.18
N PRO A 207 -22.22 -4.06 5.58
CA PRO A 207 -22.14 -5.29 4.81
C PRO A 207 -23.45 -6.05 4.66
N THR A 208 -24.47 -5.75 5.47
CA THR A 208 -25.81 -6.34 5.35
C THR A 208 -26.60 -5.79 4.17
N THR A 209 -26.17 -4.70 3.52
CA THR A 209 -26.80 -4.21 2.29
C THR A 209 -26.64 -5.23 1.16
N ALA A 210 -27.73 -5.48 0.44
CA ALA A 210 -27.74 -6.48 -0.64
C ALA A 210 -27.07 -6.04 -1.95
N ASP A 211 -26.56 -4.80 -2.00
CA ASP A 211 -25.98 -4.21 -3.21
C ASP A 211 -24.70 -4.95 -3.67
N ALA A 212 -24.69 -5.34 -4.94
CA ALA A 212 -23.52 -5.93 -5.55
C ALA A 212 -22.36 -4.92 -5.74
N LEU A 213 -22.69 -3.65 -6.02
CA LEU A 213 -21.74 -2.56 -6.17
C LEU A 213 -21.72 -1.71 -4.89
N ARG A 214 -20.54 -1.52 -4.32
CA ARG A 214 -20.36 -0.79 -3.07
C ARG A 214 -19.16 0.17 -3.16
N GLY A 215 -19.38 1.42 -2.76
CA GLY A 215 -18.33 2.41 -2.62
C GLY A 215 -17.70 2.38 -1.23
N TYR A 216 -16.41 2.66 -1.13
CA TYR A 216 -15.70 2.84 0.13
C TYR A 216 -14.65 3.95 0.00
N GLY A 217 -14.14 4.39 1.10
CA GLY A 217 -13.05 5.36 1.11
C GLY A 217 -12.57 5.70 2.50
N GLY A 218 -11.56 6.53 2.52
CA GLY A 218 -10.98 7.01 3.76
C GLY A 218 -9.94 8.08 3.51
N GLY A 219 -9.51 8.73 4.59
CA GLY A 219 -8.46 9.73 4.51
C GLY A 219 -8.03 10.24 5.86
N GLY A 220 -6.82 10.76 5.90
CA GLY A 220 -6.19 11.18 7.13
C GLY A 220 -4.89 11.93 6.95
N ILE A 221 -4.14 11.99 8.02
CA ILE A 221 -2.87 12.67 8.11
C ILE A 221 -1.80 11.76 8.70
N LEU A 222 -0.61 11.83 8.14
CA LEU A 222 0.62 11.24 8.63
C LEU A 222 1.50 12.34 9.21
N LEU A 223 1.92 12.19 10.46
CA LEU A 223 2.85 13.05 11.16
C LEU A 223 4.17 12.29 11.33
N MET A 224 5.30 12.93 11.05
CA MET A 224 6.62 12.31 11.06
C MET A 224 7.60 13.14 11.86
N THR A 225 8.42 12.50 12.67
CA THR A 225 9.62 13.14 13.22
C THR A 225 10.68 13.28 12.13
N ASP A 226 11.75 14.02 12.39
CA ASP A 226 12.87 14.07 11.47
C ASP A 226 13.48 12.66 11.30
N GLY A 227 13.75 12.27 10.06
CA GLY A 227 14.38 11.01 9.70
C GLY A 227 15.81 11.21 9.19
N ASP A 228 16.44 10.11 8.79
CA ASP A 228 17.80 10.11 8.26
C ASP A 228 17.85 10.33 6.74
N VAL A 229 16.76 10.01 6.04
CA VAL A 229 16.69 10.07 4.58
C VAL A 229 16.21 11.44 4.13
N LEU A 230 17.09 12.21 3.48
CA LEU A 230 16.85 13.57 3.00
C LEU A 230 16.28 14.53 4.10
N PRO A 231 16.89 14.61 5.29
CA PRO A 231 16.33 15.32 6.44
C PRO A 231 16.00 16.79 6.16
N ASN A 232 16.82 17.48 5.35
CA ASN A 232 16.61 18.88 5.01
C ASN A 232 15.49 19.11 3.96
N GLN A 233 14.94 18.06 3.38
CA GLN A 233 13.89 18.10 2.37
C GLN A 233 12.62 17.38 2.84
N GLN A 234 12.69 16.57 3.87
CA GLN A 234 11.57 15.84 4.44
C GLN A 234 10.49 16.81 4.94
N ARG A 235 9.23 16.50 4.67
CA ARG A 235 8.07 17.13 5.33
C ARG A 235 7.72 16.36 6.58
N ASN A 236 7.27 17.06 7.62
CA ASN A 236 6.85 16.43 8.87
C ASN A 236 5.36 16.04 8.89
N TYR A 237 4.62 16.32 7.82
CA TYR A 237 3.23 15.88 7.66
C TYR A 237 2.88 15.62 6.20
N VAL A 238 2.01 14.65 5.99
CA VAL A 238 1.46 14.24 4.68
C VAL A 238 -0.02 13.96 4.84
N ALA A 239 -0.86 14.56 3.99
CA ALA A 239 -2.25 14.19 3.86
C ALA A 239 -2.37 13.01 2.89
N PHE A 240 -3.27 12.05 3.18
CA PHE A 240 -3.49 10.89 2.33
C PHE A 240 -4.95 10.44 2.34
N GLY A 241 -5.33 9.66 1.35
CA GLY A 241 -6.67 9.09 1.26
C GLY A 241 -6.84 8.12 0.12
N ASN A 242 -7.96 7.41 0.14
CA ASN A 242 -8.41 6.60 -0.97
C ASN A 242 -9.91 6.72 -1.20
N ILE A 243 -10.32 6.36 -2.41
CA ILE A 243 -11.71 6.04 -2.75
C ILE A 243 -11.71 4.78 -3.62
N GLY A 244 -12.72 3.94 -3.47
CA GLY A 244 -12.82 2.73 -4.27
C GLY A 244 -14.26 2.25 -4.45
N LEU A 245 -14.39 1.36 -5.41
CA LEU A 245 -15.62 0.62 -5.73
C LEU A 245 -15.30 -0.86 -5.72
N SER A 246 -16.15 -1.66 -5.08
CA SER A 246 -16.09 -3.12 -5.11
C SER A 246 -17.38 -3.65 -5.71
N TYR A 247 -17.25 -4.57 -6.67
CA TYR A 247 -18.36 -5.25 -7.31
C TYR A 247 -18.28 -6.75 -7.03
N ARG A 248 -19.30 -7.28 -6.35
CA ARG A 248 -19.42 -8.70 -6.06
C ARG A 248 -19.95 -9.42 -7.30
N LEU A 249 -19.03 -10.08 -8.02
CA LEU A 249 -19.35 -10.84 -9.22
C LEU A 249 -20.02 -12.18 -8.88
N PHE A 250 -19.51 -12.85 -7.83
CA PHE A 250 -20.06 -14.08 -7.24
C PHE A 250 -20.00 -13.96 -5.69
N PRO A 251 -20.70 -14.81 -4.95
CA PRO A 251 -20.62 -14.79 -3.47
C PRO A 251 -19.19 -14.82 -2.91
N SER A 252 -18.28 -15.50 -3.61
CA SER A 252 -16.88 -15.65 -3.21
C SER A 252 -15.89 -14.79 -4.02
N LEU A 253 -16.34 -14.02 -5.04
CA LEU A 253 -15.44 -13.28 -5.94
C LEU A 253 -15.85 -11.82 -6.04
N THR A 254 -14.93 -10.94 -5.68
CA THR A 254 -15.11 -9.48 -5.73
C THR A 254 -14.07 -8.84 -6.65
N LEU A 255 -14.52 -7.97 -7.53
CA LEU A 255 -13.66 -7.07 -8.32
C LEU A 255 -13.62 -5.70 -7.65
N SER A 256 -12.46 -5.06 -7.63
CA SER A 256 -12.32 -3.75 -7.02
C SER A 256 -11.51 -2.81 -7.91
N ALA A 257 -11.90 -1.54 -7.92
CA ALA A 257 -11.14 -0.41 -8.46
C ALA A 257 -10.94 0.62 -7.36
N GLN A 258 -9.73 1.15 -7.21
CA GLN A 258 -9.36 2.06 -6.13
C GLN A 258 -8.45 3.16 -6.66
N LEU A 259 -8.57 4.35 -6.10
CA LEU A 259 -7.62 5.44 -6.25
C LEU A 259 -7.01 5.73 -4.89
N ASP A 260 -5.68 5.72 -4.82
CA ASP A 260 -4.91 6.12 -3.65
C ASP A 260 -4.23 7.45 -3.95
N ALA A 261 -4.22 8.36 -2.99
CA ALA A 261 -3.59 9.67 -3.14
C ALA A 261 -2.86 10.10 -1.86
N HIS A 262 -1.77 10.84 -2.03
CA HIS A 262 -1.08 11.50 -0.93
C HIS A 262 -0.40 12.80 -1.38
N SER A 263 -0.21 13.74 -0.43
CA SER A 263 0.62 14.91 -0.67
C SER A 263 2.10 14.55 -0.67
N SER A 264 2.96 15.42 -1.21
CA SER A 264 4.39 15.14 -1.32
C SER A 264 5.06 14.94 0.05
N PHE A 265 6.02 14.00 0.12
CA PHE A 265 6.86 13.73 1.29
C PHE A 265 8.04 14.67 1.42
N TYR A 266 8.42 15.31 0.32
CA TYR A 266 9.61 16.16 0.27
C TYR A 266 9.30 17.55 -0.25
N THR A 267 10.21 18.46 -0.05
CA THR A 267 10.16 19.85 -0.52
C THR A 267 11.52 20.28 -1.05
N GLY A 268 11.56 21.39 -1.76
CA GLY A 268 12.80 22.00 -2.21
C GLY A 268 13.51 21.31 -3.38
N SER A 269 12.92 20.30 -4.02
CA SER A 269 13.37 19.73 -5.29
C SER A 269 12.49 20.21 -6.42
N ASP A 270 13.06 20.36 -7.61
CA ASP A 270 12.31 20.65 -8.85
C ASP A 270 11.73 19.36 -9.46
N PHE A 271 12.15 18.19 -8.98
CA PHE A 271 11.70 16.92 -9.53
C PHE A 271 10.36 16.50 -8.93
N ARG A 272 9.42 16.17 -9.80
CA ARG A 272 8.08 15.68 -9.42
C ARG A 272 8.12 14.42 -8.58
N GLN A 273 9.11 13.56 -8.78
CA GLN A 273 9.36 12.34 -8.02
C GLN A 273 9.50 12.58 -6.51
N LEU A 274 9.95 13.77 -6.12
CA LEU A 274 10.14 14.17 -4.73
C LEU A 274 9.07 15.15 -4.27
N ASN A 275 8.75 16.17 -5.09
CA ASN A 275 7.96 17.32 -4.65
C ASN A 275 6.50 17.34 -5.16
N ALA A 276 6.02 16.31 -5.87
CA ALA A 276 4.63 16.25 -6.33
C ALA A 276 3.74 15.42 -5.40
N ASN A 277 2.45 15.72 -5.44
CA ASN A 277 1.43 14.81 -4.92
C ASN A 277 1.36 13.58 -5.84
N ALA A 278 1.08 12.42 -5.26
CA ALA A 278 0.89 11.18 -6.00
C ALA A 278 -0.58 10.77 -6.03
N VAL A 279 -0.99 10.20 -7.16
CA VAL A 279 -2.27 9.50 -7.32
C VAL A 279 -2.00 8.21 -8.06
N GLN A 280 -2.38 7.09 -7.46
CA GLN A 280 -2.25 5.74 -8.03
C GLN A 280 -3.63 5.17 -8.33
N GLY A 281 -3.78 4.55 -9.49
CA GLY A 281 -4.94 3.77 -9.86
C GLY A 281 -4.70 2.28 -9.62
N LEU A 282 -5.67 1.59 -9.04
CA LEU A 282 -5.59 0.17 -8.74
C LEU A 282 -6.78 -0.57 -9.32
N LEU A 283 -6.51 -1.76 -9.84
CA LEU A 283 -7.52 -2.77 -10.18
C LEU A 283 -7.16 -4.07 -9.49
N GLY A 284 -8.16 -4.74 -8.91
CA GLY A 284 -7.91 -5.97 -8.18
C GLY A 284 -9.08 -6.93 -8.15
N VAL A 285 -8.77 -8.15 -7.78
CA VAL A 285 -9.71 -9.25 -7.55
C VAL A 285 -9.43 -9.87 -6.19
N SER A 286 -10.48 -10.18 -5.46
CA SER A 286 -10.41 -10.91 -4.19
C SER A 286 -11.30 -12.14 -4.26
N TRP A 287 -10.76 -13.28 -3.88
CA TRP A 287 -11.45 -14.57 -3.85
C TRP A 287 -11.44 -15.17 -2.44
N GLU A 288 -12.63 -15.33 -1.87
CA GLU A 288 -12.83 -16.10 -0.65
C GLU A 288 -12.94 -17.60 -1.01
N PHE A 289 -11.84 -18.32 -0.92
CA PHE A 289 -11.77 -19.73 -1.29
C PHE A 289 -12.31 -20.69 -0.20
N ALA A 290 -12.45 -20.17 1.03
CA ALA A 290 -13.15 -20.81 2.15
C ALA A 290 -13.59 -19.74 3.16
N PRO A 291 -14.57 -20.00 4.03
CA PRO A 291 -15.03 -19.04 5.02
C PRO A 291 -13.86 -18.42 5.82
N GLY A 292 -13.74 -17.10 5.78
CA GLY A 292 -12.68 -16.34 6.43
C GLY A 292 -11.28 -16.51 5.80
N LYS A 293 -11.16 -17.13 4.62
CA LYS A 293 -9.87 -17.33 3.93
C LYS A 293 -9.92 -16.69 2.55
N ASN A 294 -9.11 -15.66 2.37
CA ASN A 294 -9.12 -14.86 1.14
C ASN A 294 -7.74 -14.84 0.48
N VAL A 295 -7.74 -14.82 -0.85
CA VAL A 295 -6.59 -14.44 -1.67
C VAL A 295 -6.99 -13.25 -2.52
N GLY A 296 -6.12 -12.24 -2.60
CA GLY A 296 -6.31 -11.06 -3.41
C GLY A 296 -5.12 -10.83 -4.33
N LEU A 297 -5.41 -10.37 -5.54
CA LEU A 297 -4.42 -9.93 -6.52
C LEU A 297 -4.81 -8.55 -7.01
N SER A 298 -3.88 -7.62 -7.06
CA SER A 298 -4.12 -6.32 -7.67
C SER A 298 -2.86 -5.78 -8.34
N ILE A 299 -3.10 -4.89 -9.31
CA ILE A 299 -2.08 -4.07 -9.95
C ILE A 299 -2.33 -2.62 -9.62
N SER A 300 -1.27 -1.84 -9.54
CA SER A 300 -1.37 -0.39 -9.45
C SER A 300 -0.40 0.30 -10.39
N GLU A 301 -0.81 1.46 -10.89
CA GLU A 301 -0.04 2.32 -11.79
C GLU A 301 -0.10 3.78 -11.33
N ASP A 302 0.94 4.54 -11.66
CA ASP A 302 1.04 5.97 -11.39
C ASP A 302 0.18 6.77 -12.39
N LEU A 303 -0.83 7.46 -11.88
CA LEU A 303 -1.69 8.35 -12.68
C LEU A 303 -1.17 9.79 -12.77
N THR A 304 -0.27 10.20 -11.89
CA THR A 304 0.26 11.58 -11.82
C THR A 304 1.63 11.76 -12.46
N ILE A 305 2.14 10.72 -13.08
CA ILE A 305 3.41 10.63 -13.79
C ILE A 305 4.62 10.96 -12.88
N ARG A 306 5.33 9.92 -12.49
CA ARG A 306 6.63 9.90 -11.80
C ARG A 306 6.64 10.19 -10.29
N ALA A 307 5.49 10.25 -9.62
CA ALA A 307 5.44 10.44 -8.15
C ALA A 307 5.26 9.12 -7.37
N SER A 308 5.09 8.00 -8.07
CA SER A 308 4.99 6.64 -7.55
C SER A 308 5.65 5.66 -8.52
N PRO A 309 5.80 4.36 -8.16
CA PRO A 309 6.33 3.36 -9.08
C PRO A 309 5.48 3.26 -10.35
N ASP A 310 6.13 2.95 -11.47
CA ASP A 310 5.45 2.78 -12.76
C ASP A 310 4.44 1.64 -12.71
N PHE A 311 4.80 0.55 -12.01
CA PHE A 311 3.97 -0.63 -11.89
C PHE A 311 4.19 -1.30 -10.53
N VAL A 312 3.11 -1.73 -9.86
CA VAL A 312 3.18 -2.56 -8.65
C VAL A 312 2.21 -3.73 -8.78
N LEU A 313 2.73 -4.93 -8.57
CA LEU A 313 1.94 -6.14 -8.39
C LEU A 313 1.76 -6.39 -6.89
N ASN A 314 0.52 -6.58 -6.46
CA ASN A 314 0.18 -6.87 -5.07
C ASN A 314 -0.51 -8.23 -4.96
N LEU A 315 -0.02 -9.08 -4.08
CA LEU A 315 -0.64 -10.35 -3.72
C LEU A 315 -0.92 -10.36 -2.22
N SER A 316 -2.12 -10.75 -1.83
CA SER A 316 -2.52 -10.88 -0.43
C SER A 316 -3.11 -12.25 -0.14
N VAL A 317 -2.80 -12.78 1.03
CA VAL A 317 -3.48 -13.97 1.58
C VAL A 317 -3.88 -13.66 3.00
N SER A 318 -5.14 -13.88 3.37
CA SER A 318 -5.64 -13.57 4.72
C SER A 318 -6.47 -14.71 5.30
N PHE A 319 -6.38 -14.84 6.61
CA PHE A 319 -7.07 -15.83 7.42
C PHE A 319 -7.74 -15.14 8.61
N SER A 320 -9.05 -15.37 8.78
CA SER A 320 -9.82 -14.88 9.92
C SER A 320 -10.30 -16.07 10.75
N PHE A 321 -10.18 -15.92 12.08
CA PHE A 321 -10.49 -16.98 13.06
C PHE A 321 -11.50 -16.49 14.09
#